data_a20551d7bdfa50b4f18d5cee0722af16
#
_entry.id   a20551d7bdfa50b4f18d5cee0722af16
#
_cell.length_a   1.000
_cell.length_b   1.000
_cell.length_c   1.000
_cell.angle_alpha   90.00
_cell.angle_beta   90.00
_cell.angle_gamma   90.00
#
_symmetry.space_group_name_H-M   'P 1'
#
loop_
_entity.id
_entity.type
_entity.pdbx_description
1 polymer ?
#
loop_
_entity_poly.entity_id
_entity_poly.type
_entity_poly.pdbx_seq_one_letter_code
_entity_poly.pdbx_strand_id
1 'polypeptide(L)'
;MHHSDFKTATEQRLAEIWADVMRLDKGKVKRDHDFFDVGGDSLLATKVVLRVRRDWDIKITVRVLNDAPVLAELAERIDQRVAKSARPTAGSPAPATRASRPGACLWEMRPGTGGPGQGTLLVLPHAGGSAQNYGPWADWLPEDLRILAAQYPARASRADEPVAADLHRIVDEILEALGDLDGPLYVFGHSMGSYVGYELCWREQSAGRAPAVLFASGAVPPHRHRPNPATEEEITDEWLLGILGMYEGISDDLLNHPEVMSQALRTLRGDVKLFRNYAYGDVRRRLDTPIVVFGGESDDLVPPAEAERWNDLGTAECVTHLMPGGHFFYLDNMATVTDAMSTYLVNSHDGQRA
;
A
#
# COMPACT_ATOMS: atom_id res chain seq x y z
N MET A 1 4.57 48.39 5.10
CA MET A 1 5.46 47.22 5.27
C MET A 1 4.78 46.30 6.29
N HIS A 2 4.08 45.27 5.83
CA HIS A 2 3.52 44.27 6.76
C HIS A 2 4.67 43.35 7.21
N HIS A 3 5.10 43.49 8.46
CA HIS A 3 5.95 42.47 9.06
C HIS A 3 5.15 41.15 9.06
N SER A 4 5.64 40.15 8.34
CA SER A 4 5.12 38.78 8.46
C SER A 4 5.48 38.28 9.85
N ASP A 5 4.49 37.87 10.66
CA ASP A 5 4.71 37.28 12.00
C ASP A 5 5.36 35.88 11.93
N PHE A 6 5.77 35.43 10.74
CA PHE A 6 6.43 34.13 10.54
C PHE A 6 7.87 34.14 11.03
N LYS A 7 8.25 33.12 11.78
CA LYS A 7 9.59 32.98 12.37
C LYS A 7 10.60 32.27 11.49
N THR A 8 10.11 31.44 10.52
CA THR A 8 10.97 30.66 9.64
C THR A 8 10.53 30.83 8.18
N ALA A 9 11.45 30.54 7.25
CA ALA A 9 11.13 30.48 5.83
C ALA A 9 10.11 29.39 5.52
N THR A 10 10.13 28.29 6.27
CA THR A 10 9.19 27.18 6.18
C THR A 10 7.78 27.61 6.55
N GLU A 11 7.61 28.36 7.67
CA GLU A 11 6.30 28.92 8.03
C GLU A 11 5.75 29.83 6.92
N GLN A 12 6.57 30.71 6.38
CA GLN A 12 6.16 31.62 5.32
C GLN A 12 5.75 30.87 4.06
N ARG A 13 6.55 29.90 3.63
CA ARG A 13 6.26 29.10 2.44
C ARG A 13 5.02 28.25 2.61
N LEU A 14 4.84 27.66 3.79
CA LEU A 14 3.67 26.85 4.12
C LEU A 14 2.38 27.71 4.11
N ALA A 15 2.44 28.94 4.62
CA ALA A 15 1.31 29.88 4.56
C ALA A 15 0.91 30.23 3.11
N GLU A 16 1.89 30.39 2.22
CA GLU A 16 1.62 30.59 0.79
C GLU A 16 0.93 29.36 0.18
N ILE A 17 1.38 28.14 0.52
CA ILE A 17 0.77 26.90 0.06
C ILE A 17 -0.67 26.80 0.53
N TRP A 18 -0.93 27.08 1.82
CA TRP A 18 -2.30 27.04 2.36
C TRP A 18 -3.20 28.06 1.66
N ALA A 19 -2.72 29.30 1.52
CA ALA A 19 -3.47 30.36 0.83
C ALA A 19 -3.84 29.96 -0.61
N ASP A 20 -2.88 29.42 -1.35
CA ASP A 20 -3.11 28.97 -2.73
C ASP A 20 -4.09 27.80 -2.80
N VAL A 21 -3.93 26.77 -1.94
CA VAL A 21 -4.76 25.56 -1.93
C VAL A 21 -6.19 25.87 -1.53
N MET A 22 -6.37 26.74 -0.51
CA MET A 22 -7.69 27.14 0.01
C MET A 22 -8.29 28.32 -0.75
N ARG A 23 -7.56 28.90 -1.74
CA ARG A 23 -7.97 30.10 -2.48
C ARG A 23 -8.22 31.30 -1.56
N LEU A 24 -7.38 31.47 -0.55
CA LEU A 24 -7.40 32.61 0.36
C LEU A 24 -6.50 33.74 -0.14
N ASP A 25 -6.79 34.98 0.28
CA ASP A 25 -5.90 36.09 -0.01
C ASP A 25 -4.54 35.89 0.67
N LYS A 26 -3.46 36.17 -0.04
CA LYS A 26 -2.10 36.13 0.51
C LYS A 26 -2.02 37.06 1.72
N GLY A 27 -1.62 36.54 2.87
CA GLY A 27 -1.53 37.25 4.14
C GLY A 27 -2.71 37.04 5.11
N LYS A 28 -3.77 36.31 4.71
CA LYS A 28 -4.82 35.90 5.65
C LYS A 28 -4.43 34.71 6.50
N VAL A 29 -3.52 33.86 6.05
CA VAL A 29 -3.01 32.72 6.81
C VAL A 29 -1.94 33.21 7.77
N LYS A 30 -2.06 32.87 9.06
CA LYS A 30 -1.12 33.24 10.11
C LYS A 30 -0.47 31.98 10.70
N ARG A 31 0.64 32.16 11.40
CA ARG A 31 1.42 31.07 11.96
C ARG A 31 0.71 30.26 13.06
N ASP A 32 -0.25 30.88 13.73
CA ASP A 32 -1.07 30.29 14.82
C ASP A 32 -2.41 29.74 14.32
N HIS A 33 -2.69 29.80 13.03
CA HIS A 33 -3.91 29.24 12.47
C HIS A 33 -3.87 27.73 12.43
N ASP A 34 -4.99 27.12 12.84
CA ASP A 34 -5.28 25.72 12.59
C ASP A 34 -5.82 25.54 11.18
N PHE A 35 -5.34 24.52 10.47
CA PHE A 35 -5.68 24.23 9.09
C PHE A 35 -7.19 24.05 8.88
N PHE A 36 -7.84 23.32 9.79
CA PHE A 36 -9.26 23.00 9.68
C PHE A 36 -10.14 24.20 10.05
N ASP A 37 -9.70 25.00 11.03
CA ASP A 37 -10.43 26.21 11.47
C ASP A 37 -10.47 27.31 10.39
N VAL A 38 -9.45 27.34 9.52
CA VAL A 38 -9.40 28.33 8.41
C VAL A 38 -10.06 27.82 7.13
N GLY A 39 -10.75 26.68 7.18
CA GLY A 39 -11.52 26.12 6.09
C GLY A 39 -10.84 24.99 5.32
N GLY A 40 -9.80 24.41 5.89
CA GLY A 40 -9.18 23.18 5.36
C GLY A 40 -10.08 21.97 5.58
N ASP A 41 -10.03 21.05 4.63
CA ASP A 41 -10.65 19.73 4.70
C ASP A 41 -9.65 18.64 4.30
N SER A 42 -10.06 17.38 4.35
CA SER A 42 -9.17 16.25 4.02
C SER A 42 -8.63 16.29 2.58
N LEU A 43 -9.39 16.83 1.62
CA LEU A 43 -8.96 16.98 0.25
C LEU A 43 -7.91 18.08 0.11
N LEU A 44 -8.16 19.23 0.76
CA LEU A 44 -7.22 20.35 0.80
C LEU A 44 -5.94 19.96 1.56
N ALA A 45 -6.06 19.18 2.65
CA ALA A 45 -4.92 18.63 3.39
C ALA A 45 -4.04 17.78 2.48
N THR A 46 -4.65 16.92 1.65
CA THR A 46 -3.93 16.13 0.65
C THR A 46 -3.15 17.04 -0.32
N LYS A 47 -3.79 18.08 -0.87
CA LYS A 47 -3.14 19.04 -1.78
C LYS A 47 -1.98 19.79 -1.12
N VAL A 48 -2.12 20.16 0.16
CA VAL A 48 -1.04 20.80 0.94
C VAL A 48 0.14 19.86 1.10
N VAL A 49 -0.12 18.63 1.56
CA VAL A 49 0.93 17.61 1.77
C VAL A 49 1.69 17.33 0.48
N LEU A 50 1.01 17.23 -0.66
CA LEU A 50 1.63 17.04 -1.96
C LEU A 50 2.57 18.20 -2.32
N ARG A 51 2.16 19.44 -2.09
CA ARG A 51 3.03 20.59 -2.31
C ARG A 51 4.21 20.67 -1.36
N VAL A 52 4.00 20.30 -0.09
CA VAL A 52 5.08 20.21 0.91
C VAL A 52 6.12 19.19 0.48
N ARG A 53 5.70 18.01 0.04
CA ARG A 53 6.62 16.98 -0.48
C ARG A 53 7.50 17.53 -1.61
N ARG A 54 6.87 18.20 -2.57
CA ARG A 54 7.56 18.79 -3.72
C ARG A 54 8.54 19.90 -3.32
N ASP A 55 8.10 20.83 -2.47
CA ASP A 55 8.86 22.06 -2.19
C ASP A 55 10.05 21.81 -1.24
N TRP A 56 10.02 20.76 -0.43
CA TRP A 56 11.11 20.40 0.52
C TRP A 56 11.77 19.05 0.23
N ASP A 57 11.32 18.31 -0.79
CA ASP A 57 11.83 16.95 -1.11
C ASP A 57 11.86 16.01 0.13
N ILE A 58 10.75 15.99 0.87
CA ILE A 58 10.59 15.18 2.08
C ILE A 58 9.37 14.27 2.02
N LYS A 59 9.45 13.13 2.69
CA LYS A 59 8.29 12.26 2.91
C LYS A 59 7.45 12.79 4.07
N ILE A 60 6.21 13.21 3.80
CA ILE A 60 5.23 13.66 4.79
C ILE A 60 3.83 13.16 4.38
N THR A 61 2.99 12.81 5.34
CA THR A 61 1.62 12.32 5.12
C THR A 61 0.57 13.31 5.58
N VAL A 62 -0.68 13.12 5.15
CA VAL A 62 -1.84 13.88 5.65
C VAL A 62 -1.97 13.73 7.17
N ARG A 63 -1.60 12.57 7.72
CA ARG A 63 -1.59 12.35 9.16
C ARG A 63 -0.70 13.34 9.89
N VAL A 64 0.48 13.67 9.35
CA VAL A 64 1.37 14.65 9.99
C VAL A 64 0.73 16.03 10.07
N LEU A 65 -0.08 16.40 9.08
CA LEU A 65 -0.89 17.63 9.13
C LEU A 65 -2.03 17.49 10.14
N ASN A 66 -2.70 16.35 10.20
CA ASN A 66 -3.76 16.10 11.18
C ASN A 66 -3.24 16.11 12.63
N ASP A 67 -2.04 15.53 12.86
CA ASP A 67 -1.38 15.49 14.18
C ASP A 67 -0.75 16.84 14.57
N ALA A 68 -0.54 17.76 13.62
CA ALA A 68 -0.01 19.11 13.83
C ALA A 68 -0.72 20.09 12.89
N PRO A 69 -2.03 20.36 13.14
CA PRO A 69 -2.83 21.18 12.23
C PRO A 69 -2.50 22.66 12.30
N VAL A 70 -1.79 23.13 13.33
CA VAL A 70 -1.34 24.51 13.46
C VAL A 70 -0.15 24.74 12.54
N LEU A 71 -0.19 25.82 11.75
CA LEU A 71 0.83 26.11 10.72
C LEU A 71 2.26 26.06 11.26
N ALA A 72 2.51 26.69 12.42
CA ALA A 72 3.84 26.71 13.04
C ALA A 72 4.31 25.32 13.46
N GLU A 73 3.42 24.48 13.97
CA GLU A 73 3.72 23.10 14.38
C GLU A 73 4.02 22.22 13.17
N LEU A 74 3.22 22.36 12.10
CA LEU A 74 3.47 21.66 10.85
C LEU A 74 4.80 22.06 10.22
N ALA A 75 5.13 23.36 10.24
CA ALA A 75 6.42 23.86 9.75
C ALA A 75 7.59 23.27 10.52
N GLU A 76 7.49 23.14 11.86
CA GLU A 76 8.51 22.50 12.68
C GLU A 76 8.68 21.00 12.31
N ARG A 77 7.57 20.29 12.08
CA ARG A 77 7.62 18.88 11.62
C ARG A 77 8.30 18.74 10.25
N ILE A 78 8.08 19.69 9.35
CA ILE A 78 8.75 19.77 8.04
C ILE A 78 10.26 19.96 8.26
N ASP A 79 10.66 20.96 9.04
CA ASP A 79 12.08 21.27 9.31
C ASP A 79 12.82 20.08 9.92
N GLN A 80 12.19 19.37 10.85
CA GLN A 80 12.74 18.15 11.45
C GLN A 80 12.98 17.04 10.42
N ARG A 81 12.08 16.88 9.43
CA ARG A 81 12.22 15.88 8.37
C ARG A 81 13.30 16.26 7.36
N VAL A 82 13.37 17.53 6.98
CA VAL A 82 14.44 18.08 6.13
C VAL A 82 15.81 17.81 6.77
N ALA A 83 15.94 18.08 8.06
CA ALA A 83 17.19 17.83 8.80
C ALA A 83 17.56 16.34 8.87
N LYS A 84 16.59 15.44 8.90
CA LYS A 84 16.82 13.99 8.86
C LYS A 84 17.20 13.50 7.47
N SER A 85 16.59 14.01 6.40
CA SER A 85 16.91 13.63 5.03
C SER A 85 18.26 14.17 4.54
N ALA A 86 18.77 15.25 5.14
CA ALA A 86 20.10 15.82 4.85
C ALA A 86 21.26 14.98 5.42
N ARG A 87 21.04 13.93 6.23
CA ARG A 87 22.08 12.97 6.61
C ARG A 87 22.33 12.04 5.43
N PRO A 88 23.56 11.89 4.92
CA PRO A 88 23.84 10.97 3.83
C PRO A 88 23.58 9.54 4.33
N THR A 89 22.50 8.94 3.90
CA THR A 89 22.42 7.50 3.82
C THR A 89 23.33 7.08 2.69
N ALA A 90 24.37 6.31 3.01
CA ALA A 90 25.24 5.72 2.01
C ALA A 90 24.34 5.06 0.95
N GLY A 91 24.52 5.52 -0.31
CA GLY A 91 23.68 5.09 -1.42
C GLY A 91 23.70 3.57 -1.55
N SER A 92 22.58 2.94 -1.28
CA SER A 92 22.31 1.63 -1.85
C SER A 92 22.15 1.83 -3.36
N PRO A 93 22.92 1.09 -4.18
CA PRO A 93 22.67 1.06 -5.61
C PRO A 93 21.24 0.55 -5.79
N ALA A 94 20.46 1.25 -6.64
CA ALA A 94 19.16 0.73 -7.06
C ALA A 94 19.35 -0.73 -7.52
N PRO A 95 18.57 -1.70 -7.00
CA PRO A 95 18.71 -3.08 -7.41
C PRO A 95 18.54 -3.13 -8.93
N ALA A 96 19.46 -3.81 -9.61
CA ALA A 96 19.39 -4.03 -11.06
C ALA A 96 18.20 -4.97 -11.31
N THR A 97 17.03 -4.40 -11.42
CA THR A 97 15.78 -5.10 -11.72
C THR A 97 15.88 -5.65 -13.14
N ARG A 98 15.84 -6.96 -13.26
CA ARG A 98 15.61 -7.62 -14.54
C ARG A 98 14.25 -7.13 -15.03
N ALA A 99 14.23 -6.33 -16.10
CA ALA A 99 13.00 -5.86 -16.70
C ALA A 99 12.08 -7.05 -16.99
N SER A 100 10.90 -7.06 -16.39
CA SER A 100 9.87 -8.05 -16.72
C SER A 100 9.57 -7.96 -18.23
N ARG A 101 9.28 -9.12 -18.86
CA ARG A 101 8.81 -9.12 -20.25
C ARG A 101 7.55 -8.25 -20.33
N PRO A 102 7.40 -7.42 -21.38
CA PRO A 102 6.14 -6.68 -21.58
C PRO A 102 4.94 -7.64 -21.50
N GLY A 103 3.91 -7.27 -20.74
CA GLY A 103 2.71 -8.10 -20.53
C GLY A 103 2.81 -9.19 -19.47
N ALA A 104 3.96 -9.37 -18.78
CA ALA A 104 4.06 -10.34 -17.69
C ALA A 104 3.27 -9.89 -16.46
N CYS A 105 2.39 -10.76 -15.93
CA CYS A 105 1.61 -10.48 -14.72
C CYS A 105 2.40 -10.68 -13.42
N LEU A 106 3.60 -11.24 -13.48
CA LEU A 106 4.54 -11.38 -12.35
C LEU A 106 5.84 -10.66 -12.65
N TRP A 107 6.26 -9.85 -11.70
CA TRP A 107 7.55 -9.17 -11.70
C TRP A 107 8.48 -9.80 -10.68
N GLU A 108 9.61 -10.29 -11.13
CA GLU A 108 10.63 -10.87 -10.26
C GLU A 108 11.46 -9.76 -9.64
N MET A 109 11.15 -9.45 -8.38
CA MET A 109 11.85 -8.43 -7.59
C MET A 109 13.24 -8.92 -7.18
N ARG A 110 13.32 -10.19 -6.78
CA ARG A 110 14.57 -10.86 -6.45
C ARG A 110 14.50 -12.31 -6.93
N PRO A 111 15.45 -12.74 -7.79
CA PRO A 111 15.56 -14.13 -8.15
C PRO A 111 15.99 -14.94 -6.93
N GLY A 112 15.56 -16.17 -6.87
CA GLY A 112 16.01 -17.07 -5.86
C GLY A 112 17.45 -17.55 -6.06
N THR A 113 18.03 -18.18 -5.03
CA THR A 113 19.36 -18.79 -5.11
C THR A 113 19.39 -20.07 -5.94
N GLY A 114 18.21 -20.58 -6.36
CA GLY A 114 18.05 -21.75 -7.23
C GLY A 114 18.28 -23.10 -6.53
N GLY A 115 18.27 -23.14 -5.19
CA GLY A 115 18.34 -24.37 -4.43
C GLY A 115 17.01 -25.14 -4.42
N PRO A 116 17.07 -26.50 -4.29
CA PRO A 116 15.86 -27.33 -4.10
C PRO A 116 15.08 -26.89 -2.87
N GLY A 117 13.75 -26.80 -3.00
CA GLY A 117 12.88 -26.43 -1.87
C GLY A 117 12.88 -24.95 -1.53
N GLN A 118 13.44 -24.10 -2.39
CA GLN A 118 13.48 -22.66 -2.18
C GLN A 118 12.07 -22.05 -2.06
N GLY A 119 11.87 -21.26 -0.99
CA GLY A 119 10.60 -20.54 -0.78
C GLY A 119 10.40 -19.39 -1.77
N THR A 120 9.16 -19.20 -2.18
CA THR A 120 8.74 -18.08 -3.03
C THR A 120 7.73 -17.22 -2.27
N LEU A 121 8.03 -15.93 -2.09
CA LEU A 121 7.06 -14.94 -1.61
C LEU A 121 6.39 -14.27 -2.81
N LEU A 122 5.09 -14.39 -2.88
CA LEU A 122 4.24 -13.67 -3.82
C LEU A 122 3.65 -12.45 -3.12
N VAL A 123 3.94 -11.26 -3.64
CA VAL A 123 3.41 -9.98 -3.15
C VAL A 123 2.27 -9.52 -4.05
N LEU A 124 1.11 -9.24 -3.45
CA LEU A 124 -0.12 -8.84 -4.12
C LEU A 124 -0.46 -7.38 -3.74
N PRO A 125 -0.34 -6.44 -4.69
CA PRO A 125 -0.55 -5.03 -4.43
C PRO A 125 -1.99 -4.66 -4.04
N HIS A 126 -2.11 -3.55 -3.37
CA HIS A 126 -3.38 -2.86 -3.09
C HIS A 126 -4.01 -2.26 -4.36
N ALA A 127 -5.26 -1.80 -4.27
CA ALA A 127 -5.93 -1.10 -5.38
C ALA A 127 -5.14 0.14 -5.81
N GLY A 128 -4.91 0.31 -7.10
CA GLY A 128 -4.06 1.38 -7.67
C GLY A 128 -2.55 1.14 -7.51
N GLY A 129 -2.13 0.17 -6.69
CA GLY A 129 -0.72 -0.19 -6.50
C GLY A 129 -0.15 -1.00 -7.66
N SER A 130 1.16 -1.05 -7.72
CA SER A 130 1.94 -1.81 -8.71
C SER A 130 3.03 -2.62 -8.03
N ALA A 131 3.62 -3.58 -8.75
CA ALA A 131 4.74 -4.37 -8.27
C ALA A 131 5.92 -3.49 -7.76
N GLN A 132 6.16 -2.35 -8.42
CA GLN A 132 7.24 -1.42 -8.09
C GLN A 132 7.11 -0.81 -6.68
N ASN A 133 5.90 -0.67 -6.16
CA ASN A 133 5.68 -0.14 -4.80
C ASN A 133 6.33 -1.01 -3.71
N TYR A 134 6.56 -2.27 -4.02
CA TYR A 134 7.11 -3.25 -3.06
C TYR A 134 8.60 -3.56 -3.30
N GLY A 135 9.23 -2.90 -4.29
CA GLY A 135 10.67 -3.07 -4.58
C GLY A 135 11.58 -3.02 -3.34
N PRO A 136 11.43 -2.00 -2.46
CA PRO A 136 12.24 -1.88 -1.25
C PRO A 136 12.13 -3.06 -0.25
N TRP A 137 11.10 -3.90 -0.35
CA TRP A 137 10.93 -5.04 0.55
C TRP A 137 12.03 -6.08 0.40
N ALA A 138 12.60 -6.20 -0.79
CA ALA A 138 13.69 -7.14 -1.05
C ALA A 138 14.90 -6.94 -0.11
N ASP A 139 15.14 -5.71 0.35
CA ASP A 139 16.26 -5.37 1.24
C ASP A 139 16.03 -5.79 2.71
N TRP A 140 14.77 -6.12 3.07
CA TRP A 140 14.37 -6.43 4.44
C TRP A 140 14.02 -7.91 4.65
N LEU A 141 13.91 -8.69 3.59
CA LEU A 141 13.51 -10.09 3.64
C LEU A 141 14.71 -11.02 3.48
N PRO A 142 14.66 -12.29 3.95
CA PRO A 142 15.74 -13.26 3.85
C PRO A 142 16.31 -13.34 2.44
N GLU A 143 17.66 -13.35 2.30
CA GLU A 143 18.34 -13.23 1.01
C GLU A 143 18.11 -14.42 0.06
N ASP A 144 17.85 -15.59 0.60
CA ASP A 144 17.61 -16.83 -0.14
C ASP A 144 16.17 -16.95 -0.67
N LEU A 145 15.26 -16.07 -0.23
CA LEU A 145 13.86 -16.08 -0.64
C LEU A 145 13.70 -15.53 -2.05
N ARG A 146 13.03 -16.25 -2.94
CA ARG A 146 12.56 -15.71 -4.22
C ARG A 146 11.40 -14.77 -3.97
N ILE A 147 11.43 -13.57 -4.57
CA ILE A 147 10.35 -12.59 -4.38
C ILE A 147 9.74 -12.22 -5.73
N LEU A 148 8.45 -12.50 -5.87
CA LEU A 148 7.62 -12.14 -7.00
C LEU A 148 6.57 -11.12 -6.56
N ALA A 149 6.30 -10.12 -7.38
CA ALA A 149 5.17 -9.22 -7.16
C ALA A 149 4.20 -9.27 -8.34
N ALA A 150 2.91 -9.31 -8.06
CA ALA A 150 1.91 -9.27 -9.09
C ALA A 150 1.85 -7.88 -9.75
N GLN A 151 1.83 -7.88 -11.08
CA GLN A 151 1.57 -6.69 -11.89
C GLN A 151 0.19 -6.84 -12.53
N TYR A 152 -0.80 -6.22 -11.91
CA TYR A 152 -2.16 -6.25 -12.44
C TYR A 152 -2.26 -5.49 -13.77
N PRO A 153 -3.28 -5.75 -14.61
CA PRO A 153 -3.48 -5.02 -15.85
C PRO A 153 -3.76 -3.52 -15.64
N ALA A 154 -3.72 -2.74 -16.69
CA ALA A 154 -3.96 -1.29 -16.74
C ALA A 154 -2.91 -0.43 -16.01
N ARG A 155 -1.69 -0.96 -15.71
CA ARG A 155 -0.62 -0.21 -15.01
C ARG A 155 0.78 -0.64 -15.39
N ALA A 156 1.75 0.26 -15.22
CA ALA A 156 3.17 0.02 -15.46
C ALA A 156 3.43 -0.71 -16.79
N SER A 157 4.10 -1.87 -16.79
CA SER A 157 4.37 -2.66 -18.00
C SER A 157 3.13 -3.21 -18.71
N ARG A 158 1.95 -3.12 -18.09
CA ARG A 158 0.64 -3.57 -18.60
C ARG A 158 -0.35 -2.41 -18.75
N ALA A 159 0.14 -1.16 -18.90
CA ALA A 159 -0.69 0.04 -18.92
C ALA A 159 -1.70 0.10 -20.07
N ASP A 160 -1.38 -0.55 -21.19
CA ASP A 160 -2.24 -0.60 -22.39
C ASP A 160 -3.33 -1.67 -22.30
N GLU A 161 -3.28 -2.54 -21.28
CA GLU A 161 -4.31 -3.55 -21.08
C GLU A 161 -5.54 -2.94 -20.39
N PRO A 162 -6.76 -3.45 -20.67
CA PRO A 162 -7.93 -3.05 -19.92
C PRO A 162 -7.84 -3.52 -18.46
N VAL A 163 -8.53 -2.82 -17.55
CA VAL A 163 -8.72 -3.28 -16.17
C VAL A 163 -9.34 -4.70 -16.19
N ALA A 164 -8.93 -5.54 -15.24
CA ALA A 164 -9.48 -6.88 -15.11
C ALA A 164 -11.02 -6.85 -14.96
N ALA A 165 -11.70 -7.84 -15.51
CA ALA A 165 -13.16 -7.92 -15.44
C ALA A 165 -13.67 -8.16 -14.01
N ASP A 166 -12.96 -9.02 -13.28
CA ASP A 166 -13.21 -9.35 -11.88
C ASP A 166 -11.92 -9.82 -11.18
N LEU A 167 -11.97 -9.94 -9.86
CA LEU A 167 -10.84 -10.33 -9.03
C LEU A 167 -10.37 -11.76 -9.32
N HIS A 168 -11.29 -12.66 -9.69
CA HIS A 168 -10.94 -14.06 -9.96
C HIS A 168 -10.10 -14.20 -11.23
N ARG A 169 -10.27 -13.33 -12.22
CA ARG A 169 -9.42 -13.29 -13.43
C ARG A 169 -7.98 -12.92 -13.09
N ILE A 170 -7.78 -12.01 -12.13
CA ILE A 170 -6.43 -11.69 -11.61
C ILE A 170 -5.80 -12.95 -11.00
N VAL A 171 -6.57 -13.70 -10.21
CA VAL A 171 -6.08 -14.94 -9.59
C VAL A 171 -5.74 -15.99 -10.65
N ASP A 172 -6.60 -16.16 -11.68
CA ASP A 172 -6.34 -17.10 -12.80
C ASP A 172 -5.02 -16.81 -13.48
N GLU A 173 -4.78 -15.53 -13.85
CA GLU A 173 -3.55 -15.10 -14.52
C GLU A 173 -2.30 -15.32 -13.65
N ILE A 174 -2.41 -15.05 -12.35
CA ILE A 174 -1.30 -15.25 -11.41
C ILE A 174 -0.97 -16.73 -11.27
N LEU A 175 -1.97 -17.59 -11.10
CA LEU A 175 -1.77 -19.03 -10.97
C LEU A 175 -1.17 -19.64 -12.24
N GLU A 176 -1.64 -19.23 -13.42
CA GLU A 176 -1.06 -19.65 -14.69
C GLU A 176 0.41 -19.25 -14.82
N ALA A 177 0.75 -18.02 -14.40
CA ALA A 177 2.10 -17.51 -14.48
C ALA A 177 3.06 -18.07 -13.41
N LEU A 178 2.55 -18.43 -12.23
CA LEU A 178 3.33 -19.10 -11.18
C LEU A 178 3.78 -20.49 -11.64
N GLY A 179 2.90 -21.22 -12.35
CA GLY A 179 3.18 -22.61 -12.70
C GLY A 179 3.45 -23.49 -11.50
N ASP A 180 4.22 -24.54 -11.71
CA ASP A 180 4.66 -25.43 -10.62
C ASP A 180 5.86 -24.81 -9.87
N LEU A 181 5.78 -24.79 -8.55
CA LEU A 181 6.85 -24.31 -7.67
C LEU A 181 7.51 -25.50 -6.97
N ASP A 182 8.83 -25.54 -6.93
CA ASP A 182 9.61 -26.59 -6.28
C ASP A 182 9.66 -26.47 -4.74
N GLY A 183 9.20 -25.36 -4.18
CA GLY A 183 9.26 -25.03 -2.76
C GLY A 183 7.99 -24.37 -2.23
N PRO A 184 7.97 -24.02 -0.94
CA PRO A 184 6.80 -23.41 -0.31
C PRO A 184 6.46 -22.07 -0.93
N LEU A 185 5.15 -21.83 -1.11
CA LEU A 185 4.58 -20.55 -1.50
C LEU A 185 4.13 -19.79 -0.27
N TYR A 186 4.64 -18.58 -0.09
CA TYR A 186 4.18 -17.60 0.88
C TYR A 186 3.44 -16.50 0.13
N VAL A 187 2.30 -16.07 0.64
CA VAL A 187 1.46 -15.08 -0.04
C VAL A 187 1.31 -13.86 0.86
N PHE A 188 1.72 -12.69 0.40
CA PHE A 188 1.43 -11.42 1.07
C PHE A 188 0.47 -10.61 0.21
N GLY A 189 -0.63 -10.12 0.81
CA GLY A 189 -1.56 -9.20 0.17
C GLY A 189 -1.87 -8.01 1.06
N HIS A 190 -1.90 -6.80 0.47
CA HIS A 190 -2.36 -5.61 1.18
C HIS A 190 -3.66 -5.08 0.60
N SER A 191 -4.63 -4.75 1.46
CA SER A 191 -5.93 -4.22 1.07
C SER A 191 -6.62 -5.14 0.03
N MET A 192 -6.91 -4.69 -1.19
CA MET A 192 -7.43 -5.53 -2.28
C MET A 192 -6.56 -6.77 -2.52
N GLY A 193 -5.24 -6.66 -2.38
CA GLY A 193 -4.32 -7.79 -2.51
C GLY A 193 -4.57 -8.92 -1.52
N SER A 194 -5.11 -8.63 -0.33
CA SER A 194 -5.49 -9.65 0.65
C SER A 194 -6.64 -10.55 0.15
N TYR A 195 -7.57 -9.98 -0.62
CA TYR A 195 -8.66 -10.75 -1.24
C TYR A 195 -8.14 -11.61 -2.39
N VAL A 196 -7.24 -11.07 -3.22
CA VAL A 196 -6.56 -11.85 -4.26
C VAL A 196 -5.78 -13.00 -3.62
N GLY A 197 -5.06 -12.73 -2.52
CA GLY A 197 -4.30 -13.73 -1.77
C GLY A 197 -5.18 -14.83 -1.18
N TYR A 198 -6.30 -14.45 -0.58
CA TYR A 198 -7.25 -15.42 -0.03
C TYR A 198 -7.83 -16.34 -1.12
N GLU A 199 -8.28 -15.78 -2.24
CA GLU A 199 -8.83 -16.55 -3.36
C GLU A 199 -7.76 -17.47 -3.99
N LEU A 200 -6.52 -16.99 -4.08
CA LEU A 200 -5.40 -17.79 -4.55
C LEU A 200 -5.12 -18.96 -3.60
N CYS A 201 -5.00 -18.69 -2.29
CA CYS A 201 -4.79 -19.74 -1.29
C CYS A 201 -5.90 -20.79 -1.31
N TRP A 202 -7.15 -20.36 -1.44
CA TRP A 202 -8.28 -21.26 -1.54
C TRP A 202 -8.19 -22.19 -2.76
N ARG A 203 -7.80 -21.68 -3.91
CA ARG A 203 -7.67 -22.47 -5.15
C ARG A 203 -6.49 -23.43 -5.08
N GLU A 204 -5.35 -22.99 -4.58
CA GLU A 204 -4.17 -23.83 -4.41
C GLU A 204 -4.44 -24.95 -3.38
N GLN A 205 -5.07 -24.64 -2.27
CA GLN A 205 -5.52 -25.64 -1.30
C GLN A 205 -6.48 -26.66 -1.93
N SER A 206 -7.45 -26.20 -2.71
CA SER A 206 -8.41 -27.05 -3.42
C SER A 206 -7.75 -27.95 -4.47
N ALA A 207 -6.59 -27.56 -4.98
CA ALA A 207 -5.74 -28.34 -5.87
C ALA A 207 -4.70 -29.22 -5.14
N GLY A 208 -4.73 -29.26 -3.80
CA GLY A 208 -3.79 -30.02 -2.98
C GLY A 208 -2.40 -29.39 -2.81
N ARG A 209 -2.28 -28.11 -3.09
CA ARG A 209 -1.02 -27.33 -3.02
C ARG A 209 -1.19 -26.12 -2.10
N ALA A 210 -1.66 -26.32 -0.88
CA ALA A 210 -1.89 -25.23 0.08
C ALA A 210 -0.61 -24.41 0.29
N PRO A 211 -0.68 -23.07 0.16
CA PRO A 211 0.44 -22.19 0.49
C PRO A 211 0.87 -22.33 1.96
N ALA A 212 2.15 -22.07 2.23
CA ALA A 212 2.71 -22.21 3.56
C ALA A 212 2.15 -21.19 4.55
N VAL A 213 1.92 -19.95 4.11
CA VAL A 213 1.34 -18.87 4.93
C VAL A 213 0.64 -17.86 4.03
N LEU A 214 -0.49 -17.31 4.51
CA LEU A 214 -1.12 -16.09 3.99
C LEU A 214 -0.88 -14.94 4.96
N PHE A 215 -0.16 -13.92 4.53
CA PHE A 215 -0.04 -12.63 5.20
C PHE A 215 -1.11 -11.69 4.66
N ALA A 216 -2.19 -11.50 5.41
CA ALA A 216 -3.30 -10.61 5.06
C ALA A 216 -3.12 -9.26 5.75
N SER A 217 -2.98 -8.19 4.99
CA SER A 217 -2.63 -6.86 5.49
C SER A 217 -3.68 -5.82 5.13
N GLY A 218 -4.13 -5.02 6.10
CA GLY A 218 -5.02 -3.88 5.88
C GLY A 218 -6.34 -4.26 5.16
N ALA A 219 -6.99 -5.36 5.56
CA ALA A 219 -8.22 -5.81 4.93
C ALA A 219 -9.19 -6.45 5.94
N VAL A 220 -10.47 -6.14 5.82
CA VAL A 220 -11.50 -6.96 6.46
C VAL A 220 -11.53 -8.33 5.81
N PRO A 221 -11.82 -9.42 6.53
CA PRO A 221 -11.80 -10.74 5.92
C PRO A 221 -12.92 -10.89 4.86
N PRO A 222 -12.68 -11.66 3.78
CA PRO A 222 -13.60 -11.80 2.65
C PRO A 222 -15.06 -12.08 3.00
N HIS A 223 -15.34 -12.90 4.00
CA HIS A 223 -16.71 -13.21 4.43
C HIS A 223 -17.44 -12.04 5.10
N ARG A 224 -16.72 -11.02 5.52
CA ARG A 224 -17.25 -9.77 6.10
C ARG A 224 -17.44 -8.69 5.06
N HIS A 225 -16.77 -8.81 3.92
CA HIS A 225 -16.98 -7.90 2.81
C HIS A 225 -18.42 -7.97 2.31
N ARG A 226 -18.99 -6.83 2.04
CA ARG A 226 -20.32 -6.72 1.47
C ARG A 226 -20.18 -6.06 0.10
N PRO A 227 -20.55 -6.76 -0.97
CA PRO A 227 -20.57 -6.15 -2.29
C PRO A 227 -21.39 -4.85 -2.25
N ASN A 228 -20.78 -3.78 -2.73
CA ASN A 228 -21.40 -2.47 -2.83
C ASN A 228 -21.02 -1.89 -4.20
N PRO A 229 -21.65 -2.40 -5.29
CA PRO A 229 -21.36 -1.92 -6.64
C PRO A 229 -21.56 -0.41 -6.70
N ALA A 230 -20.52 0.31 -7.12
CA ALA A 230 -20.56 1.74 -7.24
C ALA A 230 -20.80 2.16 -8.69
N THR A 231 -21.61 3.20 -8.87
CA THR A 231 -21.77 3.87 -10.15
C THR A 231 -20.52 4.72 -10.49
N GLU A 232 -20.38 5.13 -11.77
CA GLU A 232 -19.34 6.08 -12.17
C GLU A 232 -19.44 7.41 -11.40
N GLU A 233 -20.66 7.83 -11.08
CA GLU A 233 -20.95 9.09 -10.40
C GLU A 233 -20.52 9.07 -8.92
N GLU A 234 -20.50 7.90 -8.29
CA GLU A 234 -20.09 7.73 -6.90
C GLU A 234 -18.59 7.65 -6.72
N ILE A 235 -17.84 7.21 -7.75
CA ILE A 235 -16.37 7.14 -7.73
C ILE A 235 -15.81 8.38 -8.44
N THR A 236 -15.89 9.53 -7.79
CA THR A 236 -15.38 10.78 -8.36
C THR A 236 -13.85 10.84 -8.33
N ASP A 237 -13.26 11.66 -9.20
CA ASP A 237 -11.81 11.92 -9.16
C ASP A 237 -11.38 12.50 -7.81
N GLU A 238 -12.21 13.34 -7.20
CA GLU A 238 -11.99 13.92 -5.88
C GLU A 238 -11.85 12.85 -4.78
N TRP A 239 -12.79 11.90 -4.79
CA TRP A 239 -12.76 10.77 -3.85
C TRP A 239 -11.52 9.87 -4.07
N LEU A 240 -11.17 9.60 -5.33
CA LEU A 240 -9.98 8.82 -5.67
C LEU A 240 -8.68 9.55 -5.28
N LEU A 241 -8.62 10.87 -5.43
CA LEU A 241 -7.48 11.67 -4.96
C LEU A 241 -7.35 11.61 -3.43
N GLY A 242 -8.47 11.55 -2.70
CA GLY A 242 -8.47 11.29 -1.26
C GLY A 242 -7.82 9.96 -0.91
N ILE A 243 -8.18 8.89 -1.63
CA ILE A 243 -7.52 7.58 -1.47
C ILE A 243 -6.04 7.67 -1.81
N LEU A 244 -5.67 8.24 -2.97
CA LEU A 244 -4.27 8.43 -3.34
C LEU A 244 -3.49 9.22 -2.29
N GLY A 245 -4.12 10.17 -1.60
CA GLY A 245 -3.52 10.91 -0.51
C GLY A 245 -3.16 10.08 0.73
N MET A 246 -3.80 8.93 0.92
CA MET A 246 -3.44 7.97 1.97
C MET A 246 -2.16 7.20 1.62
N TYR A 247 -1.82 7.07 0.33
CA TYR A 247 -0.59 6.44 -0.10
C TYR A 247 0.60 7.34 0.21
N GLU A 248 1.58 6.83 0.92
CA GLU A 248 2.90 7.44 0.95
C GLU A 248 3.59 7.18 -0.39
N GLY A 249 3.84 8.23 -1.15
CA GLY A 249 4.62 8.10 -2.38
C GLY A 249 3.86 8.36 -3.68
N ILE A 250 2.87 9.27 -3.66
CA ILE A 250 2.54 9.96 -4.90
C ILE A 250 3.82 10.69 -5.31
N SER A 251 4.52 10.15 -6.31
CA SER A 251 5.76 10.75 -6.80
C SER A 251 5.48 12.11 -7.41
N ASP A 252 6.47 13.00 -7.37
CA ASP A 252 6.40 14.29 -8.07
C ASP A 252 6.02 14.12 -9.56
N ASP A 253 6.40 12.99 -10.16
CA ASP A 253 6.01 12.64 -11.52
C ASP A 253 4.49 12.53 -11.68
N LEU A 254 3.78 11.96 -10.72
CA LEU A 254 2.32 11.87 -10.75
C LEU A 254 1.68 13.26 -10.67
N LEU A 255 2.26 14.18 -9.90
CA LEU A 255 1.72 15.52 -9.68
C LEU A 255 2.01 16.48 -10.82
N ASN A 256 3.18 16.34 -11.44
CA ASN A 256 3.65 17.22 -12.49
C ASN A 256 3.23 16.78 -13.90
N HIS A 257 2.71 15.55 -14.03
CA HIS A 257 2.30 14.97 -15.31
C HIS A 257 0.80 14.61 -15.30
N PRO A 258 -0.09 15.48 -15.83
CA PRO A 258 -1.53 15.25 -15.87
C PRO A 258 -1.94 13.91 -16.52
N GLU A 259 -1.16 13.46 -17.48
CA GLU A 259 -1.39 12.17 -18.16
C GLU A 259 -1.14 10.99 -17.22
N VAL A 260 -0.06 11.04 -16.41
CA VAL A 260 0.26 10.02 -15.42
C VAL A 260 -0.79 10.00 -14.31
N MET A 261 -1.22 11.18 -13.84
CA MET A 261 -2.31 11.29 -12.87
C MET A 261 -3.61 10.71 -13.43
N SER A 262 -3.98 11.04 -14.66
CA SER A 262 -5.17 10.50 -15.30
C SER A 262 -5.11 8.97 -15.43
N GLN A 263 -3.95 8.42 -15.74
CA GLN A 263 -3.76 6.96 -15.78
C GLN A 263 -3.90 6.34 -14.38
N ALA A 264 -3.28 6.92 -13.35
CA ALA A 264 -3.37 6.46 -11.98
C ALA A 264 -4.83 6.45 -11.48
N LEU A 265 -5.57 7.52 -11.74
CA LEU A 265 -7.00 7.62 -11.40
C LEU A 265 -7.85 6.59 -12.14
N ARG A 266 -7.60 6.36 -13.44
CA ARG A 266 -8.29 5.30 -14.21
C ARG A 266 -8.03 3.91 -13.62
N THR A 267 -6.78 3.62 -13.30
CA THR A 267 -6.37 2.35 -12.70
C THR A 267 -7.04 2.14 -11.34
N LEU A 268 -6.94 3.14 -10.45
CA LEU A 268 -7.54 3.07 -9.13
C LEU A 268 -9.07 2.95 -9.19
N ARG A 269 -9.72 3.70 -10.09
CA ARG A 269 -11.17 3.60 -10.31
C ARG A 269 -11.58 2.18 -10.73
N GLY A 270 -10.83 1.58 -11.62
CA GLY A 270 -11.05 0.21 -12.07
C GLY A 270 -10.92 -0.79 -10.92
N ASP A 271 -9.85 -0.69 -10.14
CA ASP A 271 -9.60 -1.58 -9.00
C ASP A 271 -10.64 -1.41 -7.89
N VAL A 272 -11.06 -0.17 -7.61
CA VAL A 272 -12.12 0.11 -6.62
C VAL A 272 -13.43 -0.54 -7.06
N LYS A 273 -13.81 -0.45 -8.34
CA LYS A 273 -14.99 -1.13 -8.86
C LYS A 273 -14.88 -2.64 -8.72
N LEU A 274 -13.74 -3.18 -9.11
CA LEU A 274 -13.45 -4.61 -9.02
C LEU A 274 -13.57 -5.10 -7.57
N PHE A 275 -12.96 -4.38 -6.61
CA PHE A 275 -13.03 -4.68 -5.19
C PHE A 275 -14.46 -4.55 -4.65
N ARG A 276 -15.18 -3.47 -4.96
CA ARG A 276 -16.56 -3.26 -4.50
C ARG A 276 -17.54 -4.30 -5.05
N ASN A 277 -17.25 -4.86 -6.22
CA ASN A 277 -18.05 -5.92 -6.82
C ASN A 277 -17.70 -7.33 -6.31
N TYR A 278 -16.57 -7.47 -5.59
CA TYR A 278 -16.17 -8.78 -5.09
C TYR A 278 -17.23 -9.38 -4.16
N ALA A 279 -17.58 -10.63 -4.39
CA ALA A 279 -18.49 -11.41 -3.57
C ALA A 279 -17.82 -12.69 -3.08
N TYR A 280 -17.77 -12.87 -1.77
CA TYR A 280 -17.23 -14.07 -1.13
C TYR A 280 -18.02 -15.35 -1.47
N GLY A 281 -19.32 -15.20 -1.77
CA GLY A 281 -20.26 -16.29 -2.01
C GLY A 281 -20.90 -16.84 -0.74
N ASP A 282 -21.81 -17.82 -0.91
CA ASP A 282 -22.65 -18.34 0.18
C ASP A 282 -22.00 -19.50 0.94
N VAL A 283 -20.96 -20.11 0.37
CA VAL A 283 -20.26 -21.24 0.98
C VAL A 283 -19.11 -20.74 1.84
N ARG A 284 -19.12 -21.12 3.11
CA ARG A 284 -18.01 -20.80 4.02
C ARG A 284 -16.75 -21.58 3.60
N ARG A 285 -15.76 -20.89 3.13
CA ARG A 285 -14.47 -21.43 2.70
C ARG A 285 -13.41 -21.11 3.75
N ARG A 286 -12.82 -22.15 4.34
CA ARG A 286 -11.77 -22.00 5.36
C ARG A 286 -10.44 -22.48 4.81
N LEU A 287 -9.39 -21.76 5.14
CA LEU A 287 -8.03 -22.11 4.76
C LEU A 287 -7.36 -22.99 5.81
N ASP A 288 -6.72 -24.04 5.35
CA ASP A 288 -5.77 -24.83 6.17
C ASP A 288 -4.41 -24.15 6.24
N THR A 289 -4.15 -23.23 5.31
CA THR A 289 -3.01 -22.33 5.34
C THR A 289 -3.06 -21.44 6.57
N PRO A 290 -2.00 -21.37 7.40
CA PRO A 290 -1.87 -20.38 8.48
C PRO A 290 -2.07 -18.97 7.97
N ILE A 291 -2.77 -18.13 8.75
CA ILE A 291 -3.07 -16.75 8.38
C ILE A 291 -2.38 -15.83 9.39
N VAL A 292 -1.53 -14.94 8.90
CA VAL A 292 -0.92 -13.85 9.69
C VAL A 292 -1.52 -12.54 9.24
N VAL A 293 -2.17 -11.83 10.14
CA VAL A 293 -2.90 -10.60 9.85
C VAL A 293 -2.08 -9.40 10.31
N PHE A 294 -1.94 -8.40 9.45
CA PHE A 294 -1.36 -7.12 9.80
C PHE A 294 -2.42 -6.01 9.67
N GLY A 295 -2.55 -5.18 10.70
CA GLY A 295 -3.48 -4.06 10.72
C GLY A 295 -2.86 -2.79 11.29
N GLY A 296 -3.39 -1.62 10.90
CA GLY A 296 -3.05 -0.34 11.51
C GLY A 296 -3.93 -0.07 12.72
N GLU A 297 -3.33 0.39 13.83
CA GLU A 297 -4.08 0.76 15.06
C GLU A 297 -5.06 1.91 14.83
N SER A 298 -4.77 2.76 13.84
CA SER A 298 -5.59 3.92 13.45
C SER A 298 -6.06 3.81 11.98
N ASP A 299 -6.32 2.59 11.50
CA ASP A 299 -6.86 2.37 10.16
C ASP A 299 -8.38 2.63 10.15
N ASP A 300 -8.79 3.74 9.55
CA ASP A 300 -10.19 4.13 9.43
C ASP A 300 -10.97 3.25 8.44
N LEU A 301 -10.28 2.55 7.53
CA LEU A 301 -10.90 1.65 6.55
C LEU A 301 -11.08 0.24 7.11
N VAL A 302 -10.18 -0.20 7.98
CA VAL A 302 -10.17 -1.55 8.57
C VAL A 302 -9.92 -1.45 10.07
N PRO A 303 -10.97 -1.25 10.86
CA PRO A 303 -10.84 -1.22 12.32
C PRO A 303 -10.16 -2.49 12.86
N PRO A 304 -9.32 -2.41 13.91
CA PRO A 304 -8.62 -3.55 14.49
C PRO A 304 -9.51 -4.76 14.81
N ALA A 305 -10.72 -4.51 15.31
CA ALA A 305 -11.71 -5.57 15.59
C ALA A 305 -12.16 -6.35 14.34
N GLU A 306 -12.15 -5.73 13.16
CA GLU A 306 -12.43 -6.44 11.91
C GLU A 306 -11.22 -7.22 11.41
N ALA A 307 -9.99 -6.77 11.67
CA ALA A 307 -8.78 -7.53 11.36
C ALA A 307 -8.74 -8.86 12.14
N GLU A 308 -9.14 -8.88 13.41
CA GLU A 308 -9.21 -10.10 14.22
C GLU A 308 -10.20 -11.15 13.66
N ARG A 309 -11.18 -10.74 12.86
CA ARG A 309 -12.19 -11.62 12.26
C ARG A 309 -11.65 -12.55 11.17
N TRP A 310 -10.38 -12.37 10.75
CA TRP A 310 -9.71 -13.33 9.89
C TRP A 310 -9.63 -14.74 10.51
N ASN A 311 -9.66 -14.84 11.85
CA ASN A 311 -9.77 -16.09 12.57
C ASN A 311 -10.95 -16.98 12.13
N ASP A 312 -12.04 -16.37 11.66
CA ASP A 312 -13.21 -17.09 11.19
C ASP A 312 -12.94 -17.90 9.91
N LEU A 313 -11.89 -17.55 9.16
CA LEU A 313 -11.53 -18.14 7.86
C LEU A 313 -10.38 -19.15 7.94
N GLY A 314 -9.70 -19.29 9.08
CA GLY A 314 -8.64 -20.27 9.29
C GLY A 314 -9.16 -21.56 9.91
N THR A 315 -8.58 -22.73 9.57
CA THR A 315 -8.66 -23.99 10.34
C THR A 315 -7.37 -24.19 11.13
N ALA A 316 -6.27 -23.58 10.67
CA ALA A 316 -4.97 -23.50 11.31
C ALA A 316 -4.82 -22.23 12.15
N GLU A 317 -3.61 -21.97 12.61
CA GLU A 317 -3.26 -20.78 13.38
C GLU A 317 -3.59 -19.47 12.63
N CYS A 318 -4.16 -18.52 13.36
CA CYS A 318 -4.37 -17.16 12.87
C CYS A 318 -3.84 -16.16 13.92
N VAL A 319 -2.83 -15.39 13.55
CA VAL A 319 -2.18 -14.42 14.44
C VAL A 319 -2.39 -13.02 13.88
N THR A 320 -2.75 -12.07 14.74
CA THR A 320 -2.95 -10.66 14.35
C THR A 320 -1.89 -9.77 14.99
N HIS A 321 -1.21 -8.99 14.15
CA HIS A 321 -0.27 -7.95 14.53
C HIS A 321 -0.84 -6.58 14.23
N LEU A 322 -1.03 -5.76 15.25
CA LEU A 322 -1.41 -4.35 15.09
C LEU A 322 -0.17 -3.47 15.13
N MET A 323 -0.06 -2.56 14.19
CA MET A 323 1.06 -1.65 14.01
C MET A 323 0.60 -0.20 14.17
N PRO A 324 1.42 0.68 14.75
CA PRO A 324 1.12 2.10 14.75
C PRO A 324 0.90 2.61 13.33
N GLY A 325 -0.17 3.37 13.10
CA GLY A 325 -0.46 3.97 11.80
C GLY A 325 -1.85 3.67 11.27
N GLY A 326 -2.15 4.27 10.10
CA GLY A 326 -3.39 4.10 9.36
C GLY A 326 -3.32 2.94 8.37
N HIS A 327 -4.07 3.05 7.25
CA HIS A 327 -4.20 1.97 6.26
C HIS A 327 -2.85 1.49 5.68
N PHE A 328 -1.91 2.39 5.45
CA PHE A 328 -0.58 2.08 4.92
C PHE A 328 0.50 2.00 6.02
N PHE A 329 0.14 1.54 7.21
CA PHE A 329 1.02 1.39 8.38
C PHE A 329 2.36 0.72 8.05
N TYR A 330 2.41 -0.21 7.10
CA TYR A 330 3.62 -0.95 6.75
C TYR A 330 4.73 -0.06 6.18
N LEU A 331 4.39 1.09 5.59
CA LEU A 331 5.39 2.02 5.04
C LEU A 331 6.27 2.64 6.14
N ASP A 332 5.69 2.92 7.31
CA ASP A 332 6.42 3.44 8.48
C ASP A 332 7.01 2.32 9.35
N ASN A 333 6.48 1.09 9.23
CA ASN A 333 6.85 -0.05 10.08
C ASN A 333 7.46 -1.21 9.28
N MET A 334 8.13 -0.94 8.17
CA MET A 334 8.65 -1.96 7.25
C MET A 334 9.49 -3.02 7.97
N ALA A 335 10.46 -2.59 8.78
CA ALA A 335 11.31 -3.50 9.55
C ALA A 335 10.49 -4.45 10.43
N THR A 336 9.53 -3.90 11.20
CA THR A 336 8.70 -4.70 12.13
C THR A 336 7.82 -5.70 11.39
N VAL A 337 7.23 -5.28 10.25
CA VAL A 337 6.38 -6.15 9.43
C VAL A 337 7.21 -7.28 8.82
N THR A 338 8.37 -6.96 8.23
CA THR A 338 9.24 -7.97 7.60
C THR A 338 9.90 -8.88 8.61
N ASP A 339 10.25 -8.40 9.81
CA ASP A 339 10.75 -9.23 10.91
C ASP A 339 9.68 -10.22 11.37
N ALA A 340 8.43 -9.76 11.56
CA ALA A 340 7.31 -10.65 11.89
C ALA A 340 7.08 -11.69 10.77
N MET A 341 7.11 -11.30 9.51
CA MET A 341 7.00 -12.23 8.37
C MET A 341 8.14 -13.25 8.36
N SER A 342 9.38 -12.82 8.65
CA SER A 342 10.56 -13.68 8.60
C SER A 342 10.48 -14.87 9.56
N THR A 343 9.76 -14.75 10.67
CA THR A 343 9.55 -15.88 11.61
C THR A 343 8.80 -17.05 10.97
N TYR A 344 7.95 -16.77 9.97
CA TYR A 344 7.19 -17.77 9.22
C TYR A 344 7.91 -18.24 7.95
N LEU A 345 8.77 -17.40 7.38
CA LEU A 345 9.50 -17.70 6.14
C LEU A 345 10.65 -18.70 6.35
N VAL A 346 11.21 -18.79 7.57
CA VAL A 346 12.36 -19.65 7.92
C VAL A 346 11.93 -21.01 8.48
N ASN A 347 10.78 -21.11 9.14
CA ASN A 347 10.35 -22.31 9.86
C ASN A 347 9.92 -23.50 8.98
N SER A 348 9.82 -23.33 7.66
CA SER A 348 9.48 -24.42 6.75
C SER A 348 10.64 -25.38 6.43
N HIS A 349 11.87 -25.06 6.83
CA HIS A 349 13.03 -25.93 6.62
C HIS A 349 13.23 -26.97 7.74
N ASP A 350 12.71 -26.73 8.95
CA ASP A 350 12.88 -27.64 10.11
C ASP A 350 11.74 -28.65 10.29
N GLY A 351 10.61 -28.46 9.64
CA GLY A 351 9.42 -29.33 9.79
C GLY A 351 9.47 -30.68 9.06
N GLN A 352 10.50 -30.96 8.24
CA GLN A 352 10.67 -32.24 7.53
C GLN A 352 11.72 -33.19 8.16
N ARG A 353 12.17 -32.89 9.36
CA ARG A 353 13.08 -33.78 10.13
C ARG A 353 12.43 -34.24 11.43
N ALA A 354 11.27 -34.90 11.36
CA ALA A 354 10.73 -35.69 12.44
C ALA A 354 10.02 -36.95 11.89
#